data_54ff6c20db6bcc2240f3b65efc202d2a
#
_entry.id   54ff6c20db6bcc2240f3b65efc202d2a
#
_cell.length_a   1.000
_cell.length_b   1.000
_cell.length_c   1.000
_cell.angle_alpha   90.00
_cell.angle_beta   90.00
_cell.angle_gamma   90.00
#
_symmetry.space_group_name_H-M   'P 1'
#
loop_
_entity.id
_entity.type
_entity.pdbx_description
1 polymer ?
#
loop_
_entity_poly.entity_id
_entity_poly.type
_entity_poly.pdbx_seq_one_letter_code
_entity_poly.pdbx_strand_id
1 'polypeptide(L)'
;MAAGKNFLKNKAEASEKKRDRVRYILYVCIALLLLAAVGLILYAARLLPGGTDAVPAATPSPTAGRNQALATPEDWLPQNLAIAKFPPEAVLTDERENRISLRDWIAQEESGVWVVFWASWCPDCNRQFEVIREMEALAETYGARLLLVDRLNREKESVEAARKKIAEYGVTAPVLYDPDEVVYSAWGMREIPSSVVLDKDGVVRAYANGTLTAGQCEGLLDRAFRGRDSAGLAFILGSLSNGRGGVCSSTAAEGDPPTGTDVLSESQGLMLWYALIREDQALFDQTLAFTRTDMLKNGLIAWYVGEQKAGAVNASLDDLRIIQALRGAAEKWGEAPYASLAAEMEKALLARCVNTQGGLVDWAELDGEGQAHTISLCYLDLVCLRALAQEDAALAPVLENAEQVLQGGRIADAFPLYYAGYDYETAAYSQTDLNTAEALYTLWNLSRADALPEDAWLWLRERIEAGTISARYHVDGTAVKGFEYHSTAVWGLAALIAREMGDEAAFEKALRRMDRMYVLDAQDVRFGAYAQKGAAAHAFDQLIPLLANALASGGNEFRGM
;
A
#
# COMPACT_ATOMS: atom_id res chain seq x y z
N MET A 1 10.82 -4.86 -71.71
CA MET A 1 10.93 -4.95 -70.22
C MET A 1 11.22 -3.61 -69.50
N ALA A 2 11.75 -2.57 -70.12
CA ALA A 2 12.07 -1.29 -69.49
C ALA A 2 10.85 -0.40 -69.20
N ALA A 3 9.80 -0.40 -70.06
CA ALA A 3 8.62 0.45 -69.86
C ALA A 3 7.72 0.07 -68.66
N GLY A 4 7.67 -1.23 -68.28
CA GLY A 4 6.91 -1.68 -67.10
C GLY A 4 7.51 -1.30 -65.74
N LYS A 5 8.84 -1.23 -65.66
CA LYS A 5 9.52 -0.83 -64.41
C LYS A 5 9.31 0.67 -64.09
N ASN A 6 9.29 1.52 -65.11
CA ASN A 6 9.03 2.95 -64.88
C ASN A 6 7.59 3.25 -64.50
N PHE A 7 6.60 2.50 -65.01
CA PHE A 7 5.19 2.66 -64.62
C PHE A 7 4.94 2.27 -63.15
N LEU A 8 5.56 1.19 -62.66
CA LEU A 8 5.43 0.76 -61.27
C LEU A 8 6.16 1.73 -60.30
N LYS A 9 7.30 2.29 -60.68
CA LYS A 9 8.04 3.27 -59.91
C LYS A 9 7.24 4.57 -59.74
N ASN A 10 6.66 5.11 -60.83
CA ASN A 10 5.83 6.31 -60.81
C ASN A 10 4.54 6.10 -59.97
N LYS A 11 3.97 4.89 -59.98
CA LYS A 11 2.78 4.58 -59.17
C LYS A 11 3.13 4.48 -57.66
N ALA A 12 4.30 3.97 -57.31
CA ALA A 12 4.82 3.91 -55.94
C ALA A 12 5.11 5.34 -55.39
N GLU A 13 5.79 6.19 -56.16
CA GLU A 13 6.06 7.57 -55.81
C GLU A 13 4.78 8.43 -55.68
N ALA A 14 3.78 8.20 -56.51
CA ALA A 14 2.48 8.86 -56.40
C ALA A 14 1.70 8.40 -55.12
N SER A 15 1.81 7.12 -54.76
CA SER A 15 1.20 6.57 -53.56
C SER A 15 1.87 7.12 -52.29
N GLU A 16 3.19 7.28 -52.30
CA GLU A 16 3.98 7.82 -51.21
C GLU A 16 3.68 9.31 -50.97
N LYS A 17 3.66 10.12 -52.01
CA LYS A 17 3.23 11.52 -51.95
C LYS A 17 1.79 11.70 -51.44
N LYS A 18 0.87 10.78 -51.79
CA LYS A 18 -0.50 10.82 -51.28
C LYS A 18 -0.57 10.49 -49.78
N ARG A 19 0.24 9.54 -49.32
CA ARG A 19 0.35 9.17 -47.91
C ARG A 19 0.96 10.30 -47.06
N ASP A 20 1.99 10.96 -47.55
CA ASP A 20 2.61 12.10 -46.86
C ASP A 20 1.69 13.32 -46.81
N ARG A 21 0.88 13.58 -47.87
CA ARG A 21 -0.17 14.62 -47.82
C ARG A 21 -1.24 14.29 -46.76
N VAL A 22 -1.65 13.04 -46.64
CA VAL A 22 -2.65 12.64 -45.62
C VAL A 22 -2.07 12.81 -44.22
N ARG A 23 -0.81 12.42 -43.99
CA ARG A 23 -0.12 12.64 -42.73
C ARG A 23 -0.01 14.13 -42.39
N TYR A 24 0.39 14.95 -43.35
CA TYR A 24 0.49 16.41 -43.16
C TYR A 24 -0.86 17.02 -42.77
N ILE A 25 -1.95 16.67 -43.47
CA ILE A 25 -3.30 17.10 -43.15
C ILE A 25 -3.70 16.66 -41.73
N LEU A 26 -3.38 15.44 -41.35
CA LEU A 26 -3.67 14.91 -40.00
C LEU A 26 -2.93 15.70 -38.91
N TYR A 27 -1.65 16.03 -39.11
CA TYR A 27 -0.89 16.86 -38.17
C TYR A 27 -1.42 18.27 -38.05
N VAL A 28 -1.84 18.87 -39.16
CA VAL A 28 -2.47 20.18 -39.16
C VAL A 28 -3.81 20.16 -38.41
N CYS A 29 -4.62 19.13 -38.61
CA CYS A 29 -5.89 18.96 -37.88
C CYS A 29 -5.68 18.78 -36.38
N ILE A 30 -4.69 17.98 -35.97
CA ILE A 30 -4.34 17.78 -34.56
C ILE A 30 -3.86 19.12 -33.95
N ALA A 31 -3.00 19.85 -34.65
CA ALA A 31 -2.53 21.17 -34.19
C ALA A 31 -3.66 22.18 -34.00
N LEU A 32 -4.64 22.20 -34.94
CA LEU A 32 -5.81 23.07 -34.85
C LEU A 32 -6.75 22.65 -33.69
N LEU A 33 -6.91 21.36 -33.44
CA LEU A 33 -7.69 20.84 -32.29
C LEU A 33 -7.02 21.22 -30.96
N LEU A 34 -5.70 21.12 -30.85
CA LEU A 34 -4.96 21.55 -29.68
C LEU A 34 -5.06 23.05 -29.43
N LEU A 35 -4.99 23.87 -30.48
CA LEU A 35 -5.19 25.33 -30.38
C LEU A 35 -6.62 25.68 -29.97
N ALA A 36 -7.62 24.94 -30.46
CA ALA A 36 -9.01 25.14 -30.06
C ALA A 36 -9.23 24.75 -28.59
N ALA A 37 -8.60 23.65 -28.11
CA ALA A 37 -8.65 23.26 -26.72
C ALA A 37 -8.02 24.30 -25.79
N VAL A 38 -6.84 24.83 -26.15
CA VAL A 38 -6.19 25.92 -25.41
C VAL A 38 -7.06 27.17 -25.40
N GLY A 39 -7.67 27.52 -26.53
CA GLY A 39 -8.61 28.64 -26.63
C GLY A 39 -9.83 28.48 -25.73
N LEU A 40 -10.37 27.26 -25.62
CA LEU A 40 -11.49 26.93 -24.73
C LEU A 40 -11.12 27.05 -23.25
N ILE A 41 -9.91 26.58 -22.88
CA ILE A 41 -9.37 26.72 -21.52
C ILE A 41 -9.18 28.19 -21.15
N LEU A 42 -8.61 29.00 -22.04
CA LEU A 42 -8.43 30.43 -21.80
C LEU A 42 -9.76 31.19 -21.76
N TYR A 43 -10.76 30.77 -22.53
CA TYR A 43 -12.12 31.32 -22.50
C TYR A 43 -12.84 30.94 -21.21
N ALA A 44 -12.73 29.70 -20.76
CA ALA A 44 -13.28 29.24 -19.49
C ALA A 44 -12.64 29.97 -18.27
N ALA A 45 -11.32 30.21 -18.32
CA ALA A 45 -10.62 31.01 -17.31
C ALA A 45 -11.09 32.49 -17.25
N ARG A 46 -11.64 33.04 -18.33
CA ARG A 46 -12.21 34.38 -18.36
C ARG A 46 -13.65 34.49 -17.84
N LEU A 47 -14.32 33.33 -17.69
CA LEU A 47 -15.71 33.26 -17.18
C LEU A 47 -15.79 33.09 -15.67
N LEU A 48 -14.65 32.93 -14.98
CA LEU A 48 -14.59 32.95 -13.52
C LEU A 48 -14.71 34.42 -13.06
N PRO A 49 -15.66 34.78 -12.19
CA PRO A 49 -15.83 36.15 -11.74
C PRO A 49 -14.62 36.59 -10.91
N GLY A 50 -13.84 37.48 -11.42
CA GLY A 50 -12.81 38.21 -10.72
C GLY A 50 -13.44 39.19 -9.74
N GLY A 51 -13.64 38.81 -8.53
CA GLY A 51 -14.04 39.68 -7.43
C GLY A 51 -12.80 40.26 -6.75
N THR A 52 -12.40 41.46 -7.14
CA THR A 52 -11.51 42.30 -6.35
C THR A 52 -12.35 43.23 -5.50
N ASP A 53 -12.74 42.80 -4.32
CA ASP A 53 -13.15 43.71 -3.26
C ASP A 53 -12.10 43.70 -2.16
N ALA A 54 -11.38 44.81 -2.06
CA ALA A 54 -10.43 45.08 -0.98
C ALA A 54 -11.19 45.19 0.34
N VAL A 55 -11.02 44.21 1.19
CA VAL A 55 -11.42 44.29 2.60
C VAL A 55 -10.28 44.94 3.38
N PRO A 56 -10.56 45.91 4.28
CA PRO A 56 -9.51 46.61 5.01
C PRO A 56 -8.73 45.67 5.96
N ALA A 57 -7.42 45.91 6.00
CA ALA A 57 -6.48 45.17 6.82
C ALA A 57 -6.90 45.13 8.30
N ALA A 58 -7.35 43.99 8.74
CA ALA A 58 -7.41 43.64 10.14
C ALA A 58 -5.99 43.28 10.59
N THR A 59 -5.49 43.91 11.62
CA THR A 59 -4.27 43.62 12.35
C THR A 59 -4.18 42.13 12.63
N PRO A 60 -3.06 41.44 12.31
CA PRO A 60 -2.90 40.06 12.66
C PRO A 60 -2.73 39.93 14.16
N SER A 61 -3.74 39.42 14.86
CA SER A 61 -3.51 38.71 16.12
C SER A 61 -2.53 37.56 15.83
N PRO A 62 -1.55 37.31 16.68
CA PRO A 62 -0.67 36.16 16.54
C PRO A 62 -1.43 34.89 16.92
N THR A 63 -2.34 34.45 16.08
CA THR A 63 -2.70 33.04 16.05
C THR A 63 -1.53 32.36 15.39
N ALA A 64 -0.65 31.82 16.23
CA ALA A 64 0.29 30.78 15.86
C ALA A 64 -0.36 29.93 14.75
N GLY A 65 0.33 29.87 13.59
CA GLY A 65 -0.01 28.88 12.59
C GLY A 65 -0.08 27.54 13.33
N ARG A 66 -1.28 27.06 13.55
CA ARG A 66 -1.48 25.64 13.75
C ARG A 66 -1.02 25.05 12.41
N ASN A 67 0.25 24.63 12.37
CA ASN A 67 0.55 23.40 11.67
C ASN A 67 -0.63 22.52 12.07
N GLN A 68 -1.45 22.13 11.11
CA GLN A 68 -2.41 21.08 11.36
C GLN A 68 -1.54 19.91 11.75
N ALA A 69 -1.35 19.75 13.05
CA ALA A 69 -0.77 18.57 13.64
C ALA A 69 -1.56 17.47 12.98
N LEU A 70 -0.87 16.65 12.18
CA LEU A 70 -1.50 15.51 11.60
C LEU A 70 -2.15 14.79 12.76
N ALA A 71 -3.39 14.66 12.59
CA ALA A 71 -4.40 14.07 13.41
C ALA A 71 -3.84 13.13 14.47
N THR A 72 -4.30 13.30 15.67
CA THR A 72 -4.16 12.36 16.78
C THR A 72 -4.54 10.94 16.34
N PRO A 73 -4.15 9.87 17.03
CA PRO A 73 -4.60 8.51 16.72
C PRO A 73 -6.10 8.38 16.47
N GLU A 74 -6.89 9.23 17.11
CA GLU A 74 -8.34 9.30 16.95
C GLU A 74 -8.80 9.68 15.54
N ASP A 75 -7.99 10.38 14.77
CA ASP A 75 -8.33 10.82 13.42
C ASP A 75 -8.07 9.76 12.33
N TRP A 76 -7.53 8.60 12.67
CA TRP A 76 -7.26 7.53 11.68
C TRP A 76 -8.43 6.62 11.45
N LEU A 77 -9.34 6.61 12.37
CA LEU A 77 -10.55 5.83 12.23
C LEU A 77 -11.50 6.49 11.23
N PRO A 78 -12.38 5.73 10.59
CA PRO A 78 -13.46 6.28 9.80
C PRO A 78 -14.15 7.40 10.58
N GLN A 79 -14.69 8.41 9.87
CA GLN A 79 -15.32 9.59 10.50
C GLN A 79 -16.41 9.26 11.52
N ASN A 80 -16.96 8.06 11.41
CA ASN A 80 -17.99 7.53 12.31
C ASN A 80 -17.42 6.70 13.47
N LEU A 81 -16.10 6.62 13.61
CA LEU A 81 -15.42 5.96 14.71
C LEU A 81 -14.32 6.90 15.20
N ALA A 82 -14.67 7.80 16.11
CA ALA A 82 -13.86 8.96 16.47
C ALA A 82 -12.63 8.63 17.31
N ILE A 83 -12.55 7.44 17.93
CA ILE A 83 -11.47 7.07 18.84
C ILE A 83 -10.95 5.66 18.61
N ALA A 84 -9.63 5.50 18.69
CA ALA A 84 -8.96 4.20 18.59
C ALA A 84 -9.05 3.39 19.89
N LYS A 85 -9.48 3.99 20.97
CA LYS A 85 -9.63 3.39 22.29
C LYS A 85 -10.99 3.75 22.87
N PHE A 86 -11.41 2.99 23.88
CA PHE A 86 -12.60 3.33 24.62
C PHE A 86 -12.62 4.76 25.13
N PRO A 87 -13.81 5.40 25.14
CA PRO A 87 -14.03 6.53 26.01
C PRO A 87 -13.69 6.09 27.44
N PRO A 88 -12.92 6.88 28.20
CA PRO A 88 -12.59 6.53 29.60
C PRO A 88 -13.81 6.24 30.47
N GLU A 89 -14.96 6.77 30.10
CA GLU A 89 -16.22 6.77 30.85
C GLU A 89 -17.33 5.98 30.16
N ALA A 90 -16.99 5.02 29.28
CA ALA A 90 -17.99 4.17 28.63
C ALA A 90 -18.71 3.30 29.66
N VAL A 91 -19.87 3.76 30.12
CA VAL A 91 -20.73 3.06 31.07
C VAL A 91 -22.05 2.72 30.40
N LEU A 92 -22.31 1.43 30.33
CA LEU A 92 -23.57 0.85 29.86
C LEU A 92 -24.43 0.41 31.06
N THR A 93 -25.59 -0.14 30.80
CA THR A 93 -26.41 -0.77 31.82
C THR A 93 -26.74 -2.22 31.47
N ASP A 94 -26.92 -3.07 32.48
CA ASP A 94 -27.50 -4.40 32.31
C ASP A 94 -29.05 -4.35 32.29
N GLU A 95 -29.65 -5.50 32.18
CA GLU A 95 -31.13 -5.63 32.19
C GLU A 95 -31.82 -5.18 33.47
N ARG A 96 -31.06 -4.99 34.55
CA ARG A 96 -31.51 -4.53 35.88
C ARG A 96 -31.12 -3.08 36.14
N GLU A 97 -30.67 -2.38 35.10
CA GLU A 97 -30.17 -1.00 35.17
C GLU A 97 -28.92 -0.83 36.05
N ASN A 98 -28.18 -1.91 36.36
CA ASN A 98 -26.90 -1.79 37.01
C ASN A 98 -25.90 -1.22 36.01
N ARG A 99 -25.05 -0.29 36.50
CA ARG A 99 -24.01 0.34 35.69
C ARG A 99 -22.86 -0.61 35.46
N ILE A 100 -22.48 -0.80 34.20
CA ILE A 100 -21.40 -1.68 33.77
C ILE A 100 -20.36 -0.85 33.01
N SER A 101 -19.13 -0.80 33.51
CA SER A 101 -18.00 -0.24 32.75
C SER A 101 -17.69 -1.16 31.56
N LEU A 102 -17.81 -0.65 30.35
CA LEU A 102 -17.52 -1.43 29.15
C LEU A 102 -16.03 -1.83 29.10
N ARG A 103 -15.14 -0.94 29.59
CA ARG A 103 -13.70 -1.22 29.72
C ARG A 103 -13.45 -2.42 30.63
N ASP A 104 -14.05 -2.40 31.82
CA ASP A 104 -13.83 -3.48 32.79
C ASP A 104 -14.46 -4.78 32.32
N TRP A 105 -15.54 -4.70 31.58
CA TRP A 105 -16.19 -5.86 30.98
C TRP A 105 -15.28 -6.52 29.95
N ILE A 106 -14.66 -5.73 29.04
CA ILE A 106 -13.74 -6.24 28.00
C ILE A 106 -12.43 -6.74 28.61
N ALA A 107 -11.92 -6.07 29.62
CA ALA A 107 -10.69 -6.51 30.30
C ALA A 107 -10.78 -7.90 30.95
N GLN A 108 -11.99 -8.45 31.09
CA GLN A 108 -12.22 -9.81 31.57
C GLN A 108 -12.16 -10.88 30.46
N GLU A 109 -12.18 -10.46 29.19
CA GLU A 109 -12.17 -11.36 28.06
C GLU A 109 -10.73 -11.60 27.57
N GLU A 110 -10.33 -12.87 27.40
CA GLU A 110 -8.93 -13.25 27.12
C GLU A 110 -8.43 -12.80 25.74
N SER A 111 -9.30 -12.79 24.72
CA SER A 111 -8.89 -12.56 23.34
C SER A 111 -9.37 -11.22 22.80
N GLY A 112 -10.57 -10.78 23.18
CA GLY A 112 -11.16 -9.56 22.71
C GLY A 112 -12.66 -9.66 22.55
N VAL A 113 -13.28 -8.61 22.04
CA VAL A 113 -14.74 -8.48 21.99
C VAL A 113 -15.19 -7.95 20.65
N TRP A 114 -16.23 -8.59 20.11
CA TRP A 114 -16.99 -8.08 18.98
C TRP A 114 -18.26 -7.40 19.48
N VAL A 115 -18.27 -6.07 19.50
CA VAL A 115 -19.41 -5.25 19.91
C VAL A 115 -20.30 -5.01 18.69
N VAL A 116 -21.61 -5.31 18.82
CA VAL A 116 -22.61 -5.01 17.80
C VAL A 116 -23.67 -4.07 18.37
N PHE A 117 -23.71 -2.85 17.86
CA PHE A 117 -24.76 -1.89 18.19
C PHE A 117 -26.03 -2.21 17.40
N TRP A 118 -27.16 -2.25 18.09
CA TRP A 118 -28.43 -2.61 17.49
C TRP A 118 -29.63 -1.95 18.22
N ALA A 119 -30.85 -2.17 17.73
CA ALA A 119 -32.08 -1.84 18.42
C ALA A 119 -33.23 -2.74 17.91
N SER A 120 -34.18 -3.07 18.75
CA SER A 120 -35.29 -3.97 18.38
C SER A 120 -36.22 -3.42 17.30
N TRP A 121 -36.32 -2.11 17.21
CA TRP A 121 -37.18 -1.39 16.23
C TRP A 121 -36.47 -1.21 14.85
N CYS A 122 -35.19 -1.53 14.73
CA CYS A 122 -34.42 -1.32 13.52
C CYS A 122 -34.60 -2.50 12.53
N PRO A 123 -35.12 -2.28 11.30
CA PRO A 123 -35.31 -3.35 10.33
C PRO A 123 -34.02 -4.04 9.92
N ASP A 124 -32.92 -3.27 9.76
CA ASP A 124 -31.62 -3.79 9.33
C ASP A 124 -30.99 -4.65 10.42
N CYS A 125 -31.15 -4.29 11.69
CA CYS A 125 -30.77 -5.10 12.83
C CYS A 125 -31.54 -6.43 12.87
N ASN A 126 -32.81 -6.42 12.53
CA ASN A 126 -33.59 -7.64 12.44
C ASN A 126 -33.05 -8.57 11.33
N ARG A 127 -32.62 -8.02 10.19
CA ARG A 127 -31.94 -8.80 9.15
C ARG A 127 -30.58 -9.34 9.62
N GLN A 128 -29.81 -8.55 10.39
CA GLN A 128 -28.55 -9.02 10.96
C GLN A 128 -28.77 -10.22 11.89
N PHE A 129 -29.86 -10.25 12.62
CA PHE A 129 -30.18 -11.34 13.54
C PHE A 129 -30.50 -12.67 12.83
N GLU A 130 -30.80 -12.67 11.53
CA GLU A 130 -30.95 -13.90 10.76
C GLU A 130 -29.64 -14.72 10.72
N VAL A 131 -28.47 -14.06 10.83
CA VAL A 131 -27.14 -14.70 10.87
C VAL A 131 -26.49 -14.63 12.26
N ILE A 132 -27.23 -14.23 13.30
CA ILE A 132 -26.65 -13.98 14.64
C ILE A 132 -26.02 -15.24 15.26
N ARG A 133 -26.59 -16.41 15.00
CA ARG A 133 -26.05 -17.68 15.49
C ARG A 133 -24.72 -18.04 14.84
N GLU A 134 -24.55 -17.67 13.56
CA GLU A 134 -23.30 -17.81 12.85
C GLU A 134 -22.26 -16.81 13.39
N MET A 135 -22.70 -15.59 13.72
CA MET A 135 -21.82 -14.59 14.35
C MET A 135 -21.34 -15.05 15.73
N GLU A 136 -22.20 -15.65 16.56
CA GLU A 136 -21.81 -16.24 17.85
C GLU A 136 -20.77 -17.34 17.66
N ALA A 137 -21.02 -18.27 16.74
CA ALA A 137 -20.11 -19.37 16.45
C ALA A 137 -18.77 -18.89 15.87
N LEU A 138 -18.80 -17.89 14.99
CA LEU A 138 -17.59 -17.26 14.47
C LEU A 138 -16.78 -16.57 15.58
N ALA A 139 -17.42 -15.77 16.43
CA ALA A 139 -16.73 -15.13 17.55
C ALA A 139 -16.04 -16.16 18.43
N GLU A 140 -16.70 -17.26 18.77
CA GLU A 140 -16.12 -18.37 19.55
C GLU A 140 -14.91 -19.01 18.82
N THR A 141 -15.02 -19.22 17.50
CA THR A 141 -13.91 -19.79 16.69
C THR A 141 -12.65 -18.94 16.74
N TYR A 142 -12.80 -17.61 16.84
CA TYR A 142 -11.70 -16.65 16.96
C TYR A 142 -11.28 -16.38 18.42
N GLY A 143 -11.89 -17.07 19.39
CA GLY A 143 -11.65 -16.83 20.81
C GLY A 143 -12.17 -15.49 21.32
N ALA A 144 -13.00 -14.81 20.53
CA ALA A 144 -13.60 -13.53 20.90
C ALA A 144 -15.00 -13.70 21.53
N ARG A 145 -15.45 -12.70 22.26
CA ARG A 145 -16.79 -12.66 22.81
C ARG A 145 -17.69 -11.73 22.00
N LEU A 146 -18.82 -12.23 21.50
CA LEU A 146 -19.84 -11.37 20.91
C LEU A 146 -20.58 -10.64 22.05
N LEU A 147 -20.69 -9.31 21.96
CA LEU A 147 -21.44 -8.44 22.86
C LEU A 147 -22.45 -7.63 22.06
N LEU A 148 -23.72 -7.77 22.36
CA LEU A 148 -24.75 -6.92 21.79
C LEU A 148 -24.96 -5.69 22.67
N VAL A 149 -24.88 -4.50 22.07
CA VAL A 149 -25.16 -3.23 22.77
C VAL A 149 -26.42 -2.63 22.16
N ASP A 150 -27.50 -2.69 22.91
CA ASP A 150 -28.77 -2.07 22.52
C ASP A 150 -28.67 -0.56 22.72
N ARG A 151 -28.92 0.19 21.66
CA ARG A 151 -28.95 1.66 21.68
C ARG A 151 -30.09 2.23 22.51
N LEU A 152 -31.00 1.42 23.01
CA LEU A 152 -32.13 1.66 23.86
C LEU A 152 -32.74 3.08 23.78
N ASN A 153 -33.31 3.43 22.64
CA ASN A 153 -34.04 4.67 22.51
C ASN A 153 -35.37 4.55 23.26
N ARG A 154 -35.43 5.10 24.48
CA ARG A 154 -36.59 4.98 25.39
C ARG A 154 -37.91 5.54 24.82
N GLU A 155 -37.87 6.33 23.76
CA GLU A 155 -39.07 6.78 23.05
C GLU A 155 -39.63 5.72 22.08
N LYS A 156 -38.79 4.80 21.63
CA LYS A 156 -39.10 3.80 20.60
C LYS A 156 -39.21 2.39 21.16
N GLU A 157 -38.53 2.08 22.25
CA GLU A 157 -38.50 0.75 22.83
C GLU A 157 -38.26 0.74 24.33
N SER A 158 -38.43 -0.43 24.92
CA SER A 158 -38.15 -0.73 26.33
C SER A 158 -37.18 -1.92 26.40
N VAL A 159 -36.51 -2.08 27.53
CA VAL A 159 -35.66 -3.25 27.83
C VAL A 159 -36.42 -4.57 27.59
N GLU A 160 -37.72 -4.59 27.94
CA GLU A 160 -38.60 -5.75 27.72
C GLU A 160 -38.77 -6.07 26.23
N ALA A 161 -38.95 -5.06 25.37
CA ALA A 161 -39.10 -5.25 23.92
C ALA A 161 -37.78 -5.78 23.31
N ALA A 162 -36.64 -5.25 23.75
CA ALA A 162 -35.34 -5.73 23.35
C ALA A 162 -35.10 -7.19 23.79
N ARG A 163 -35.40 -7.53 25.03
CA ARG A 163 -35.32 -8.91 25.55
C ARG A 163 -36.20 -9.89 24.76
N LYS A 164 -37.43 -9.49 24.43
CA LYS A 164 -38.32 -10.31 23.60
C LYS A 164 -37.71 -10.61 22.24
N LYS A 165 -37.09 -9.60 21.61
CA LYS A 165 -36.40 -9.75 20.32
C LYS A 165 -35.21 -10.70 20.42
N ILE A 166 -34.38 -10.56 21.43
CA ILE A 166 -33.24 -11.45 21.71
C ILE A 166 -33.72 -12.91 21.88
N ALA A 167 -34.78 -13.13 22.64
CA ALA A 167 -35.36 -14.46 22.84
C ALA A 167 -35.97 -15.05 21.56
N GLU A 168 -36.57 -14.22 20.69
CA GLU A 168 -37.13 -14.63 19.40
C GLU A 168 -36.10 -15.26 18.48
N TYR A 169 -34.86 -14.70 18.43
CA TYR A 169 -33.77 -15.21 17.63
C TYR A 169 -32.87 -16.22 18.38
N GLY A 170 -33.17 -16.53 19.62
CA GLY A 170 -32.41 -17.50 20.43
C GLY A 170 -30.96 -17.08 20.67
N VAL A 171 -30.70 -15.78 20.77
CA VAL A 171 -29.36 -15.22 21.02
C VAL A 171 -28.88 -15.62 22.41
N THR A 172 -27.62 -16.03 22.51
CA THR A 172 -26.98 -16.42 23.78
C THR A 172 -25.89 -15.42 24.21
N ALA A 173 -25.48 -14.54 23.29
CA ALA A 173 -24.51 -13.49 23.58
C ALA A 173 -25.05 -12.53 24.68
N PRO A 174 -24.16 -12.02 25.55
CA PRO A 174 -24.54 -10.99 26.52
C PRO A 174 -25.07 -9.73 25.83
N VAL A 175 -26.03 -9.07 26.51
CA VAL A 175 -26.65 -7.83 26.03
C VAL A 175 -26.45 -6.75 27.10
N LEU A 176 -25.92 -5.61 26.67
CA LEU A 176 -25.87 -4.40 27.46
C LEU A 176 -26.67 -3.30 26.75
N TYR A 177 -27.03 -2.27 27.50
CA TYR A 177 -27.89 -1.18 27.03
C TYR A 177 -27.17 0.16 27.14
N ASP A 178 -27.30 0.97 26.11
CA ASP A 178 -26.75 2.33 26.00
C ASP A 178 -27.87 3.38 25.92
N PRO A 179 -28.63 3.58 27.03
CA PRO A 179 -29.88 4.40 27.03
C PRO A 179 -29.63 5.88 26.73
N ASP A 180 -28.41 6.37 26.99
CA ASP A 180 -28.04 7.75 26.77
C ASP A 180 -27.15 7.93 25.53
N GLU A 181 -27.00 6.86 24.74
CA GLU A 181 -26.16 6.80 23.53
C GLU A 181 -24.71 7.25 23.78
N VAL A 182 -24.19 7.00 24.98
CA VAL A 182 -22.87 7.49 25.41
C VAL A 182 -21.75 6.83 24.60
N VAL A 183 -21.77 5.50 24.53
CA VAL A 183 -20.74 4.76 23.78
C VAL A 183 -20.96 4.91 22.28
N TYR A 184 -22.21 4.81 21.83
CA TYR A 184 -22.60 4.97 20.45
C TYR A 184 -22.15 6.33 19.87
N SER A 185 -22.41 7.42 20.59
CA SER A 185 -22.03 8.77 20.20
C SER A 185 -20.52 9.02 20.32
N ALA A 186 -19.88 8.52 21.38
CA ALA A 186 -18.44 8.69 21.60
C ALA A 186 -17.61 8.03 20.49
N TRP A 187 -18.08 6.93 19.92
CA TRP A 187 -17.46 6.30 18.76
C TRP A 187 -17.91 6.88 17.42
N GLY A 188 -18.72 7.93 17.43
CA GLY A 188 -19.17 8.61 16.23
C GLY A 188 -20.08 7.73 15.36
N MET A 189 -20.74 6.73 15.94
CA MET A 189 -21.68 5.84 15.23
C MET A 189 -22.85 6.65 14.71
N ARG A 190 -23.32 6.34 13.50
CA ARG A 190 -24.43 7.07 12.85
C ARG A 190 -25.56 6.17 12.41
N GLU A 191 -25.33 4.88 12.35
CA GLU A 191 -26.30 3.88 11.87
C GLU A 191 -26.21 2.61 12.71
N ILE A 192 -27.23 1.78 12.65
CA ILE A 192 -27.29 0.45 13.23
C ILE A 192 -27.86 -0.53 12.19
N PRO A 193 -27.36 -1.80 12.15
CA PRO A 193 -26.34 -2.32 13.04
C PRO A 193 -24.96 -1.73 12.71
N SER A 194 -24.09 -1.63 13.72
CA SER A 194 -22.67 -1.31 13.55
C SER A 194 -21.85 -2.27 14.37
N SER A 195 -20.76 -2.76 13.80
CA SER A 195 -19.85 -3.71 14.42
C SER A 195 -18.52 -3.05 14.74
N VAL A 196 -17.98 -3.27 15.93
CA VAL A 196 -16.64 -2.84 16.36
C VAL A 196 -15.95 -4.03 16.99
N VAL A 197 -14.81 -4.43 16.47
CA VAL A 197 -14.00 -5.50 17.03
C VAL A 197 -12.80 -4.91 17.77
N LEU A 198 -12.70 -5.27 19.03
CA LEU A 198 -11.65 -4.79 19.94
C LEU A 198 -10.80 -5.96 20.39
N ASP A 199 -9.50 -5.72 20.55
CA ASP A 199 -8.65 -6.68 21.25
C ASP A 199 -8.84 -6.59 22.78
N LYS A 200 -8.14 -7.47 23.49
CA LYS A 200 -8.15 -7.52 24.97
C LYS A 200 -7.70 -6.20 25.64
N ASP A 201 -6.91 -5.39 24.93
CA ASP A 201 -6.42 -4.11 25.42
C ASP A 201 -7.37 -2.95 25.09
N GLY A 202 -8.52 -3.26 24.49
CA GLY A 202 -9.56 -2.32 24.09
C GLY A 202 -9.21 -1.47 22.87
N VAL A 203 -8.27 -1.93 22.06
CA VAL A 203 -7.90 -1.26 20.80
C VAL A 203 -8.82 -1.75 19.69
N VAL A 204 -9.41 -0.81 18.93
CA VAL A 204 -10.24 -1.14 17.78
C VAL A 204 -9.36 -1.74 16.69
N ARG A 205 -9.66 -2.97 16.30
CA ARG A 205 -8.93 -3.73 15.28
C ARG A 205 -9.66 -3.81 13.94
N ALA A 206 -11.00 -3.80 14.00
CA ALA A 206 -11.83 -3.78 12.81
C ALA A 206 -13.19 -3.15 13.12
N TYR A 207 -13.89 -2.74 12.08
CA TYR A 207 -15.16 -2.06 12.19
C TYR A 207 -15.99 -2.28 10.92
N ALA A 208 -17.32 -2.25 11.06
CA ALA A 208 -18.23 -2.26 9.93
C ALA A 208 -19.54 -1.54 10.28
N ASN A 209 -20.14 -0.89 9.28
CA ASN A 209 -21.47 -0.35 9.35
C ASN A 209 -22.45 -1.21 8.56
N GLY A 210 -23.71 -1.23 9.00
CA GLY A 210 -24.83 -1.93 8.35
C GLY A 210 -24.78 -3.44 8.55
N THR A 211 -25.63 -4.12 7.80
CA THR A 211 -25.82 -5.58 7.87
C THR A 211 -24.65 -6.31 7.20
N LEU A 212 -24.12 -7.32 7.87
CA LEU A 212 -23.03 -8.16 7.40
C LEU A 212 -23.52 -9.55 7.00
N THR A 213 -22.98 -10.08 5.91
CA THR A 213 -23.08 -11.51 5.58
C THR A 213 -22.10 -12.31 6.45
N ALA A 214 -22.26 -13.63 6.53
CA ALA A 214 -21.34 -14.50 7.26
C ALA A 214 -19.88 -14.35 6.78
N GLY A 215 -19.63 -14.28 5.46
CA GLY A 215 -18.29 -14.08 4.93
C GLY A 215 -17.69 -12.71 5.27
N GLN A 216 -18.49 -11.65 5.35
CA GLN A 216 -18.03 -10.34 5.81
C GLN A 216 -17.73 -10.33 7.31
N CYS A 217 -18.50 -11.07 8.10
CA CYS A 217 -18.22 -11.29 9.53
C CYS A 217 -16.88 -12.00 9.72
N GLU A 218 -16.62 -13.06 8.96
CA GLU A 218 -15.34 -13.77 8.98
C GLU A 218 -14.16 -12.85 8.62
N GLY A 219 -14.24 -12.10 7.51
CA GLY A 219 -13.23 -11.14 7.11
C GLY A 219 -12.96 -10.05 8.16
N LEU A 220 -14.00 -9.60 8.87
CA LEU A 220 -13.88 -8.65 9.98
C LEU A 220 -13.08 -9.23 11.14
N LEU A 221 -13.34 -10.48 11.51
CA LEU A 221 -12.66 -11.19 12.60
C LEU A 221 -11.24 -11.62 12.20
N ASP A 222 -11.05 -12.03 10.96
CA ASP A 222 -9.71 -12.31 10.42
C ASP A 222 -8.78 -11.12 10.60
N ARG A 223 -9.21 -9.94 10.18
CA ARG A 223 -8.44 -8.71 10.36
C ARG A 223 -8.11 -8.43 11.81
N ALA A 224 -9.06 -8.69 12.71
CA ALA A 224 -8.90 -8.37 14.11
C ALA A 224 -7.98 -9.35 14.87
N PHE A 225 -8.06 -10.66 14.56
CA PHE A 225 -7.52 -11.71 15.43
C PHE A 225 -6.50 -12.65 14.77
N ARG A 226 -6.52 -12.83 13.43
CA ARG A 226 -5.52 -13.70 12.74
C ARG A 226 -4.28 -12.97 12.29
N GLY A 227 -4.37 -11.66 12.13
CA GLY A 227 -3.24 -10.83 11.72
C GLY A 227 -3.69 -9.64 10.89
N ARG A 228 -2.94 -8.54 11.04
CA ARG A 228 -3.25 -7.28 10.33
C ARG A 228 -3.14 -7.41 8.81
N ASP A 229 -2.37 -8.39 8.34
CA ASP A 229 -2.12 -8.67 6.92
C ASP A 229 -3.18 -9.58 6.27
N SER A 230 -3.98 -10.34 7.04
CA SER A 230 -4.89 -11.35 6.49
C SER A 230 -5.93 -10.78 5.52
N ALA A 231 -6.62 -9.70 5.89
CA ALA A 231 -7.61 -9.06 5.01
C ALA A 231 -6.95 -8.37 3.81
N GLY A 232 -5.74 -7.81 3.98
CA GLY A 232 -4.94 -7.25 2.89
C GLY A 232 -4.54 -8.30 1.87
N LEU A 233 -4.07 -9.46 2.33
CA LEU A 233 -3.78 -10.61 1.46
C LEU A 233 -5.05 -11.08 0.73
N ALA A 234 -6.17 -11.24 1.44
CA ALA A 234 -7.44 -11.64 0.85
C ALA A 234 -7.89 -10.67 -0.26
N PHE A 235 -7.74 -9.36 -0.02
CA PHE A 235 -8.03 -8.34 -1.04
C PHE A 235 -7.11 -8.48 -2.26
N ILE A 236 -5.80 -8.65 -2.08
CA ILE A 236 -4.85 -8.81 -3.18
C ILE A 236 -5.19 -10.06 -4.00
N LEU A 237 -5.39 -11.20 -3.35
CA LEU A 237 -5.70 -12.45 -4.02
C LEU A 237 -7.08 -12.43 -4.70
N GLY A 238 -8.05 -11.71 -4.14
CA GLY A 238 -9.40 -11.60 -4.70
C GLY A 238 -9.56 -10.53 -5.78
N SER A 239 -8.85 -9.40 -5.69
CA SER A 239 -9.10 -8.22 -6.51
C SER A 239 -7.93 -7.78 -7.39
N LEU A 240 -6.71 -8.16 -7.04
CA LEU A 240 -5.49 -7.84 -7.80
C LEU A 240 -4.82 -9.09 -8.40
N SER A 241 -5.38 -10.28 -8.22
CA SER A 241 -4.81 -11.50 -8.81
C SER A 241 -5.38 -11.77 -10.19
N ASN A 242 -4.51 -12.23 -11.12
CA ASN A 242 -4.94 -12.75 -12.41
C ASN A 242 -5.38 -14.25 -12.36
N GLY A 243 -5.48 -14.83 -11.16
CA GLY A 243 -5.85 -16.23 -10.94
C GLY A 243 -4.77 -17.27 -11.30
N ARG A 244 -3.60 -16.85 -11.82
CA ARG A 244 -2.48 -17.71 -12.21
C ARG A 244 -1.21 -17.49 -11.37
N GLY A 245 -1.29 -16.66 -10.32
CA GLY A 245 -0.16 -16.29 -9.47
C GLY A 245 0.46 -14.92 -9.80
N GLY A 246 -0.08 -14.21 -10.78
CA GLY A 246 0.32 -12.84 -11.08
C GLY A 246 -0.46 -11.83 -10.23
N VAL A 247 0.22 -10.84 -9.65
CA VAL A 247 -0.37 -9.71 -8.94
C VAL A 247 -0.48 -8.54 -9.91
N CYS A 248 -1.71 -8.19 -10.29
CA CYS A 248 -2.02 -7.10 -11.21
C CYS A 248 -1.62 -5.74 -10.62
N SER A 249 -1.19 -4.81 -11.44
CA SER A 249 -0.66 -3.51 -11.03
C SER A 249 -1.69 -2.61 -10.35
N SER A 250 -2.98 -2.74 -10.71
CA SER A 250 -4.07 -2.02 -10.06
C SER A 250 -5.43 -2.65 -10.32
N THR A 251 -6.46 -2.21 -9.59
CA THR A 251 -7.86 -2.56 -9.84
C THR A 251 -8.47 -1.77 -11.00
N ALA A 252 -7.75 -0.81 -11.60
CA ALA A 252 -8.22 -0.06 -12.76
C ALA A 252 -8.03 -0.89 -14.03
N ALA A 253 -9.07 -0.94 -14.87
CA ALA A 253 -9.00 -1.62 -16.16
C ALA A 253 -8.33 -0.78 -17.26
N GLU A 254 -8.12 0.52 -17.02
CA GLU A 254 -7.61 1.48 -17.98
C GLU A 254 -6.51 2.36 -17.38
N GLY A 255 -5.55 2.74 -18.18
CA GLY A 255 -4.47 3.65 -17.82
C GLY A 255 -3.22 3.41 -18.66
N ASP A 256 -2.32 4.37 -18.71
CA ASP A 256 -1.05 4.27 -19.42
C ASP A 256 0.10 4.13 -18.44
N PRO A 257 0.97 3.34 -18.96
CA PRO A 257 1.17 1.93 -18.66
C PRO A 257 2.02 1.79 -17.40
N PRO A 258 2.09 0.59 -16.88
CA PRO A 258 1.16 -0.53 -16.96
C PRO A 258 0.07 -0.39 -15.89
N THR A 259 -1.16 -0.70 -16.22
CA THR A 259 -2.31 -0.55 -15.33
C THR A 259 -3.27 -1.73 -15.43
N GLY A 260 -4.10 -1.89 -14.41
CA GLY A 260 -5.14 -2.89 -14.38
C GLY A 260 -4.59 -4.31 -14.42
N THR A 261 -4.81 -5.03 -15.50
CA THR A 261 -4.46 -6.45 -15.62
C THR A 261 -2.97 -6.73 -15.82
N ASP A 262 -2.15 -5.71 -16.07
CA ASP A 262 -0.70 -5.90 -16.24
C ASP A 262 -0.06 -6.27 -14.90
N VAL A 263 0.87 -7.23 -14.94
CA VAL A 263 1.64 -7.68 -13.77
C VAL A 263 3.04 -7.11 -13.84
N LEU A 264 3.50 -6.47 -12.76
CA LEU A 264 4.85 -5.91 -12.64
C LEU A 264 5.79 -6.89 -11.93
N SER A 265 7.06 -6.92 -12.32
CA SER A 265 8.11 -7.66 -11.61
C SER A 265 8.25 -7.21 -10.16
N GLU A 266 8.05 -5.91 -9.89
CA GLU A 266 7.99 -5.32 -8.55
C GLU A 266 6.95 -6.04 -7.68
N SER A 267 5.72 -6.19 -8.20
CA SER A 267 4.63 -6.83 -7.46
C SER A 267 4.94 -8.30 -7.16
N GLN A 268 5.54 -9.00 -8.13
CA GLN A 268 5.93 -10.41 -7.97
C GLN A 268 7.03 -10.56 -6.92
N GLY A 269 8.05 -9.75 -6.96
CA GLY A 269 9.14 -9.78 -5.97
C GLY A 269 8.65 -9.49 -4.55
N LEU A 270 7.78 -8.49 -4.37
CA LEU A 270 7.19 -8.16 -3.06
C LEU A 270 6.28 -9.27 -2.54
N MET A 271 5.51 -9.93 -3.42
CA MET A 271 4.66 -11.06 -3.02
C MET A 271 5.50 -12.29 -2.64
N LEU A 272 6.59 -12.57 -3.34
CA LEU A 272 7.54 -13.64 -2.97
C LEU A 272 8.15 -13.38 -1.60
N TRP A 273 8.55 -12.14 -1.30
CA TRP A 273 9.03 -11.77 0.04
C TRP A 273 7.97 -11.97 1.11
N TYR A 274 6.73 -11.54 0.84
CA TYR A 274 5.62 -11.75 1.78
C TYR A 274 5.42 -13.25 2.08
N ALA A 275 5.35 -14.07 1.04
CA ALA A 275 5.17 -15.51 1.20
C ALA A 275 6.30 -16.15 2.01
N LEU A 276 7.56 -15.69 1.79
CA LEU A 276 8.72 -16.17 2.55
C LEU A 276 8.65 -15.76 4.03
N ILE A 277 8.29 -14.51 4.33
CA ILE A 277 8.11 -14.00 5.69
C ILE A 277 7.03 -14.77 6.45
N ARG A 278 5.93 -15.10 5.76
CA ARG A 278 4.81 -15.85 6.33
C ARG A 278 4.99 -17.38 6.30
N GLU A 279 6.11 -17.85 5.74
CA GLU A 279 6.42 -19.27 5.55
C GLU A 279 5.36 -20.01 4.70
N ASP A 280 4.69 -19.28 3.81
CA ASP A 280 3.67 -19.82 2.90
C ASP A 280 4.32 -20.27 1.58
N GLN A 281 4.84 -21.51 1.59
CA GLN A 281 5.47 -22.10 0.41
C GLN A 281 4.49 -22.25 -0.77
N ALA A 282 3.21 -22.50 -0.50
CA ALA A 282 2.22 -22.67 -1.58
C ALA A 282 1.97 -21.35 -2.33
N LEU A 283 1.87 -20.24 -1.61
CA LEU A 283 1.77 -18.90 -2.21
C LEU A 283 3.06 -18.53 -2.95
N PHE A 284 4.23 -18.84 -2.36
CA PHE A 284 5.54 -18.64 -2.99
C PHE A 284 5.62 -19.36 -4.33
N ASP A 285 5.33 -20.66 -4.36
CA ASP A 285 5.38 -21.49 -5.56
C ASP A 285 4.41 -21.03 -6.64
N GLN A 286 3.20 -20.64 -6.26
CA GLN A 286 2.20 -20.12 -7.20
C GLN A 286 2.69 -18.81 -7.84
N THR A 287 3.21 -17.88 -7.04
CA THR A 287 3.74 -16.59 -7.51
C THR A 287 4.97 -16.82 -8.40
N LEU A 288 5.88 -17.69 -7.99
CA LEU A 288 7.10 -18.03 -8.72
C LEU A 288 6.79 -18.73 -10.05
N ALA A 289 5.81 -19.63 -10.06
CA ALA A 289 5.40 -20.33 -11.30
C ALA A 289 4.95 -19.34 -12.39
N PHE A 290 4.15 -18.33 -12.03
CA PHE A 290 3.77 -17.27 -12.96
C PHE A 290 4.99 -16.44 -13.38
N THR A 291 5.78 -15.97 -12.44
CA THR A 291 6.98 -15.16 -12.71
C THR A 291 7.93 -15.86 -13.67
N ARG A 292 8.18 -17.16 -13.44
CA ARG A 292 9.05 -17.98 -14.28
C ARG A 292 8.47 -18.23 -15.67
N THR A 293 7.16 -18.49 -15.78
CA THR A 293 6.54 -18.90 -17.05
C THR A 293 6.26 -17.71 -17.97
N ASP A 294 5.80 -16.59 -17.39
CA ASP A 294 5.27 -15.47 -18.16
C ASP A 294 6.27 -14.29 -18.25
N MET A 295 7.22 -14.16 -17.31
CA MET A 295 8.09 -12.98 -17.19
C MET A 295 9.58 -13.27 -17.37
N LEU A 296 10.07 -14.49 -17.02
CA LEU A 296 11.49 -14.83 -17.11
C LEU A 296 11.92 -15.00 -18.56
N LYS A 297 12.97 -14.28 -18.98
CA LYS A 297 13.55 -14.36 -20.30
C LYS A 297 15.07 -14.16 -20.27
N ASN A 298 15.81 -15.14 -20.77
CA ASN A 298 17.27 -15.12 -20.78
C ASN A 298 17.91 -14.83 -19.40
N GLY A 299 17.28 -15.34 -18.33
CA GLY A 299 17.75 -15.18 -16.93
C GLY A 299 17.39 -13.85 -16.27
N LEU A 300 16.68 -12.93 -16.93
CA LEU A 300 16.16 -11.68 -16.39
C LEU A 300 14.62 -11.68 -16.42
N ILE A 301 14.00 -10.89 -15.53
CA ILE A 301 12.56 -10.78 -15.44
C ILE A 301 12.06 -9.55 -16.21
N ALA A 302 11.14 -9.73 -17.18
CA ALA A 302 10.49 -8.61 -17.84
C ALA A 302 9.81 -7.71 -16.78
N TRP A 303 10.06 -6.39 -16.84
CA TRP A 303 9.55 -5.47 -15.81
C TRP A 303 8.03 -5.42 -15.75
N TYR A 304 7.35 -5.81 -16.85
CA TYR A 304 5.90 -6.07 -16.85
C TYR A 304 5.51 -7.13 -17.88
N VAL A 305 4.35 -7.72 -17.66
CA VAL A 305 3.64 -8.55 -18.64
C VAL A 305 2.15 -8.23 -18.60
N GLY A 306 1.54 -8.03 -19.77
CA GLY A 306 0.12 -7.82 -19.97
C GLY A 306 -0.46 -8.84 -20.96
N GLU A 307 -1.75 -8.73 -21.29
CA GLU A 307 -2.45 -9.70 -22.15
C GLU A 307 -1.82 -9.88 -23.54
N GLN A 308 -1.23 -8.83 -24.12
CA GLN A 308 -0.66 -8.85 -25.47
C GLN A 308 0.73 -8.23 -25.57
N LYS A 309 1.35 -7.89 -24.45
CA LYS A 309 2.63 -7.22 -24.37
C LYS A 309 3.45 -7.79 -23.21
N ALA A 310 4.75 -7.81 -23.38
CA ALA A 310 5.71 -7.95 -22.30
C ALA A 310 6.72 -6.81 -22.41
N GLY A 311 7.31 -6.41 -21.29
CA GLY A 311 8.42 -5.48 -21.26
C GLY A 311 9.60 -6.00 -22.07
N ALA A 312 10.28 -5.12 -22.79
CA ALA A 312 11.48 -5.45 -23.53
C ALA A 312 12.74 -5.44 -22.67
N VAL A 313 12.63 -4.91 -21.44
CA VAL A 313 13.73 -4.73 -20.47
C VAL A 313 13.33 -5.33 -19.12
N ASN A 314 14.29 -5.55 -18.25
CA ASN A 314 14.08 -5.87 -16.83
C ASN A 314 14.03 -4.58 -15.98
N ALA A 315 13.88 -4.73 -14.67
CA ALA A 315 14.19 -3.75 -13.65
C ALA A 315 15.16 -4.41 -12.67
N SER A 316 16.41 -3.93 -12.60
CA SER A 316 17.46 -4.64 -11.86
C SER A 316 17.19 -4.79 -10.36
N LEU A 317 16.46 -3.84 -9.73
CA LEU A 317 15.99 -3.99 -8.35
C LEU A 317 15.05 -5.19 -8.19
N ASP A 318 14.15 -5.39 -9.16
CA ASP A 318 13.18 -6.48 -9.07
C ASP A 318 13.85 -7.84 -9.25
N ASP A 319 14.84 -7.92 -10.15
CA ASP A 319 15.68 -9.12 -10.27
C ASP A 319 16.42 -9.41 -8.95
N LEU A 320 17.08 -8.39 -8.34
CA LEU A 320 17.76 -8.55 -7.05
C LEU A 320 16.79 -9.02 -5.95
N ARG A 321 15.59 -8.44 -5.89
CA ARG A 321 14.55 -8.83 -4.92
C ARG A 321 14.10 -10.28 -5.11
N ILE A 322 13.89 -10.70 -6.36
CA ILE A 322 13.49 -12.09 -6.69
C ILE A 322 14.65 -13.06 -6.40
N ILE A 323 15.90 -12.70 -6.73
CA ILE A 323 17.08 -13.49 -6.37
C ILE A 323 17.14 -13.70 -4.85
N GLN A 324 16.99 -12.64 -4.05
CA GLN A 324 16.97 -12.78 -2.58
C GLN A 324 15.84 -13.69 -2.10
N ALA A 325 14.62 -13.53 -2.64
CA ALA A 325 13.50 -14.40 -2.30
C ALA A 325 13.79 -15.86 -2.61
N LEU A 326 14.39 -16.16 -3.77
CA LEU A 326 14.79 -17.50 -4.17
C LEU A 326 15.87 -18.09 -3.28
N ARG A 327 16.86 -17.30 -2.87
CA ARG A 327 17.93 -17.72 -1.95
C ARG A 327 17.36 -18.02 -0.58
N GLY A 328 16.54 -17.14 -0.03
CA GLY A 328 15.84 -17.36 1.23
C GLY A 328 14.91 -18.59 1.20
N ALA A 329 14.23 -18.84 0.09
CA ALA A 329 13.40 -20.01 -0.13
C ALA A 329 14.24 -21.32 -0.18
N ALA A 330 15.39 -21.28 -0.85
CA ALA A 330 16.31 -22.41 -0.92
C ALA A 330 16.87 -22.75 0.48
N GLU A 331 17.24 -21.75 1.27
CA GLU A 331 17.70 -21.94 2.64
C GLU A 331 16.59 -22.49 3.54
N LYS A 332 15.38 -21.91 3.44
CA LYS A 332 14.27 -22.24 4.32
C LYS A 332 13.65 -23.59 4.01
N TRP A 333 13.39 -23.90 2.74
CA TRP A 333 12.67 -25.12 2.33
C TRP A 333 13.58 -26.20 1.75
N GLY A 334 14.86 -25.89 1.49
CA GLY A 334 15.86 -26.86 1.07
C GLY A 334 15.69 -27.37 -0.35
N GLU A 335 14.93 -26.67 -1.22
CA GLU A 335 14.64 -27.12 -2.57
C GLU A 335 15.66 -26.60 -3.60
N ALA A 336 16.35 -27.53 -4.27
CA ALA A 336 17.35 -27.22 -5.28
C ALA A 336 16.87 -26.34 -6.47
N PRO A 337 15.61 -26.41 -6.93
CA PRO A 337 15.12 -25.56 -8.01
C PRO A 337 15.20 -24.06 -7.70
N TYR A 338 15.00 -23.62 -6.45
CA TYR A 338 15.10 -22.20 -6.08
C TYR A 338 16.54 -21.72 -6.19
N ALA A 339 17.50 -22.46 -5.62
CA ALA A 339 18.92 -22.12 -5.71
C ALA A 339 19.43 -22.11 -7.17
N SER A 340 18.97 -23.06 -7.99
CA SER A 340 19.35 -23.14 -9.40
C SER A 340 18.85 -21.94 -10.21
N LEU A 341 17.62 -21.50 -9.96
CA LEU A 341 17.03 -20.34 -10.63
C LEU A 341 17.69 -19.04 -10.14
N ALA A 342 17.97 -18.91 -8.84
CA ALA A 342 18.73 -17.78 -8.31
C ALA A 342 20.08 -17.63 -9.01
N ALA A 343 20.87 -18.71 -9.12
CA ALA A 343 22.17 -18.70 -9.77
C ALA A 343 22.09 -18.37 -11.28
N GLU A 344 21.04 -18.81 -11.98
CA GLU A 344 20.79 -18.43 -13.38
C GLU A 344 20.53 -16.92 -13.50
N MET A 345 19.68 -16.36 -12.65
CA MET A 345 19.33 -14.93 -12.63
C MET A 345 20.54 -14.07 -12.23
N GLU A 346 21.29 -14.46 -11.20
CA GLU A 346 22.53 -13.80 -10.78
C GLU A 346 23.52 -13.66 -11.93
N LYS A 347 23.78 -14.76 -12.63
CA LYS A 347 24.69 -14.78 -13.79
C LYS A 347 24.20 -13.84 -14.90
N ALA A 348 22.90 -13.81 -15.19
CA ALA A 348 22.33 -12.97 -16.22
C ALA A 348 22.38 -11.48 -15.82
N LEU A 349 22.04 -11.17 -14.57
CA LEU A 349 22.09 -9.81 -14.01
C LEU A 349 23.50 -9.23 -14.13
N LEU A 350 24.51 -9.99 -13.70
CA LEU A 350 25.91 -9.57 -13.76
C LEU A 350 26.43 -9.37 -15.18
N ALA A 351 26.05 -10.25 -16.09
CA ALA A 351 26.48 -10.16 -17.47
C ALA A 351 25.85 -8.98 -18.23
N ARG A 352 24.69 -8.49 -17.78
CA ARG A 352 23.86 -7.59 -18.61
C ARG A 352 23.46 -6.29 -17.91
N CYS A 353 23.36 -6.26 -16.58
CA CYS A 353 22.98 -5.08 -15.82
C CYS A 353 24.16 -4.41 -15.12
N VAL A 354 25.40 -4.80 -15.44
CA VAL A 354 26.62 -4.14 -14.96
C VAL A 354 27.32 -3.48 -16.13
N ASN A 355 27.57 -2.18 -16.02
CA ASN A 355 28.26 -1.41 -17.07
C ASN A 355 29.76 -1.63 -17.03
N THR A 356 30.48 -1.08 -18.03
CA THR A 356 31.94 -1.22 -18.16
C THR A 356 32.75 -0.56 -17.04
N GLN A 357 32.11 0.25 -16.19
CA GLN A 357 32.71 0.90 -15.02
C GLN A 357 32.48 0.09 -13.74
N GLY A 358 31.84 -1.08 -13.84
CA GLY A 358 31.44 -1.92 -12.68
C GLY A 358 30.21 -1.44 -11.96
N GLY A 359 29.47 -0.48 -12.51
CA GLY A 359 28.22 0.03 -11.92
C GLY A 359 26.99 -0.79 -12.32
N LEU A 360 26.13 -1.12 -11.35
CA LEU A 360 24.80 -1.65 -11.63
C LEU A 360 23.96 -0.57 -12.33
N VAL A 361 23.14 -0.96 -13.33
CA VAL A 361 22.28 -0.05 -14.09
C VAL A 361 20.81 -0.39 -13.89
N ASP A 362 19.90 0.56 -14.15
CA ASP A 362 18.46 0.41 -13.92
C ASP A 362 17.86 -0.78 -14.66
N TRP A 363 18.27 -0.99 -15.90
CA TRP A 363 17.70 -2.03 -16.77
C TRP A 363 18.66 -2.46 -17.87
N ALA A 364 18.42 -3.65 -18.43
CA ALA A 364 18.99 -4.17 -19.66
C ALA A 364 17.90 -4.74 -20.58
N GLU A 365 18.12 -4.73 -21.88
CA GLU A 365 17.23 -5.36 -22.85
C GLU A 365 17.20 -6.89 -22.66
N LEU A 366 16.02 -7.50 -22.70
CA LEU A 366 15.87 -8.97 -22.55
C LEU A 366 16.39 -9.75 -23.77
N ASP A 367 16.30 -9.19 -24.97
CA ASP A 367 16.70 -9.82 -26.23
C ASP A 367 17.83 -9.08 -26.96
N GLY A 368 18.31 -7.98 -26.41
CA GLY A 368 19.35 -7.15 -27.03
C GLY A 368 20.58 -7.01 -26.15
N GLU A 369 21.45 -6.07 -26.53
CA GLU A 369 22.66 -5.69 -25.77
C GLU A 369 22.54 -4.30 -25.13
N GLY A 370 21.37 -3.62 -25.30
CA GLY A 370 21.10 -2.31 -24.73
C GLY A 370 20.94 -2.38 -23.21
N GLN A 371 21.49 -1.38 -22.51
CA GLN A 371 21.31 -1.19 -21.08
C GLN A 371 21.22 0.29 -20.75
N ALA A 372 20.69 0.62 -19.56
CA ALA A 372 20.68 1.99 -19.05
C ALA A 372 22.11 2.49 -18.80
N HIS A 373 22.28 3.81 -18.82
CA HIS A 373 23.49 4.49 -18.33
C HIS A 373 23.28 5.12 -16.94
N THR A 374 22.11 4.86 -16.35
CA THR A 374 21.69 5.40 -15.05
C THR A 374 21.46 4.30 -14.04
N ILE A 375 21.48 4.68 -12.77
CA ILE A 375 21.02 3.86 -11.66
C ILE A 375 20.18 4.71 -10.70
N SER A 376 18.96 4.26 -10.42
CA SER A 376 18.13 4.77 -9.34
C SER A 376 18.72 4.34 -8.00
N LEU A 377 18.90 5.26 -7.05
CA LEU A 377 19.59 4.92 -5.81
C LEU A 377 18.80 3.90 -4.96
N CYS A 378 17.47 3.89 -5.09
CA CYS A 378 16.63 2.87 -4.47
C CYS A 378 16.83 1.45 -5.06
N TYR A 379 17.54 1.32 -6.20
CA TYR A 379 17.86 0.03 -6.81
C TYR A 379 19.14 -0.61 -6.23
N LEU A 380 19.92 0.16 -5.46
CA LEU A 380 21.17 -0.32 -4.86
C LEU A 380 20.87 -1.06 -3.55
N ASP A 381 20.49 -2.33 -3.65
CA ASP A 381 20.27 -3.21 -2.51
C ASP A 381 21.61 -3.80 -2.02
N LEU A 382 22.18 -3.17 -0.99
CA LEU A 382 23.46 -3.59 -0.42
C LEU A 382 23.40 -4.96 0.25
N VAL A 383 22.24 -5.41 0.74
CA VAL A 383 22.11 -6.76 1.34
C VAL A 383 22.36 -7.82 0.28
N CYS A 384 21.67 -7.71 -0.85
CA CYS A 384 21.84 -8.62 -1.96
C CYS A 384 23.24 -8.55 -2.54
N LEU A 385 23.73 -7.34 -2.84
CA LEU A 385 25.07 -7.16 -3.44
C LEU A 385 26.20 -7.67 -2.54
N ARG A 386 26.10 -7.51 -1.22
CA ARG A 386 27.08 -8.06 -0.26
C ARG A 386 27.04 -9.58 -0.22
N ALA A 387 25.85 -10.18 -0.22
CA ALA A 387 25.72 -11.62 -0.26
C ALA A 387 26.32 -12.21 -1.54
N LEU A 388 26.04 -11.60 -2.68
CA LEU A 388 26.60 -12.01 -3.97
C LEU A 388 28.13 -11.85 -4.03
N ALA A 389 28.67 -10.74 -3.52
CA ALA A 389 30.12 -10.48 -3.50
C ALA A 389 30.90 -11.40 -2.54
N GLN A 390 30.23 -11.96 -1.51
CA GLN A 390 30.83 -12.98 -0.64
C GLN A 390 31.02 -14.31 -1.35
N GLU A 391 30.15 -14.65 -2.28
CA GLU A 391 30.20 -15.91 -3.03
C GLU A 391 31.05 -15.79 -4.31
N ASP A 392 31.01 -14.64 -4.98
CA ASP A 392 31.81 -14.37 -6.17
C ASP A 392 32.61 -13.07 -6.02
N ALA A 393 33.91 -13.21 -5.81
CA ALA A 393 34.85 -12.09 -5.69
C ALA A 393 34.89 -11.17 -6.94
N ALA A 394 34.40 -11.62 -8.08
CA ALA A 394 34.26 -10.79 -9.28
C ALA A 394 33.21 -9.66 -9.08
N LEU A 395 32.36 -9.78 -8.08
CA LEU A 395 31.34 -8.79 -7.73
C LEU A 395 31.80 -7.72 -6.75
N ALA A 396 32.97 -7.87 -6.16
CA ALA A 396 33.51 -6.86 -5.25
C ALA A 396 33.56 -5.44 -5.88
N PRO A 397 33.92 -5.26 -7.15
CA PRO A 397 33.87 -3.94 -7.80
C PRO A 397 32.45 -3.37 -7.95
N VAL A 398 31.42 -4.23 -8.14
CA VAL A 398 30.02 -3.80 -8.25
C VAL A 398 29.52 -3.30 -6.91
N LEU A 399 29.82 -4.03 -5.84
CA LEU A 399 29.51 -3.61 -4.47
C LEU A 399 30.21 -2.30 -4.11
N GLU A 400 31.50 -2.19 -4.38
CA GLU A 400 32.28 -0.97 -4.12
C GLU A 400 31.72 0.24 -4.88
N ASN A 401 31.34 0.07 -6.15
CA ASN A 401 30.70 1.12 -6.95
C ASN A 401 29.34 1.53 -6.34
N ALA A 402 28.51 0.57 -5.95
CA ALA A 402 27.22 0.83 -5.31
C ALA A 402 27.37 1.61 -4.00
N GLU A 403 28.33 1.23 -3.15
CA GLU A 403 28.63 1.94 -1.90
C GLU A 403 29.13 3.37 -2.17
N GLN A 404 29.99 3.58 -3.18
CA GLN A 404 30.48 4.90 -3.58
C GLN A 404 29.36 5.80 -4.12
N VAL A 405 28.48 5.25 -4.99
CA VAL A 405 27.33 5.99 -5.52
C VAL A 405 26.36 6.38 -4.40
N LEU A 406 26.07 5.47 -3.47
CA LEU A 406 25.24 5.80 -2.31
C LEU A 406 25.89 6.84 -1.41
N GLN A 407 27.17 6.71 -1.10
CA GLN A 407 27.89 7.67 -0.26
C GLN A 407 27.88 9.08 -0.85
N GLY A 408 28.15 9.21 -2.16
CA GLY A 408 28.12 10.51 -2.85
C GLY A 408 26.71 11.04 -3.12
N GLY A 409 25.70 10.16 -3.08
CA GLY A 409 24.31 10.47 -3.41
C GLY A 409 23.50 11.09 -2.26
N ARG A 410 24.08 11.26 -1.08
CA ARG A 410 23.43 11.92 0.06
C ARG A 410 23.32 13.43 -0.17
N ILE A 411 22.13 14.02 0.00
CA ILE A 411 21.87 15.40 -0.40
C ILE A 411 22.52 16.40 0.53
N ALA A 412 22.16 16.39 1.83
CA ALA A 412 22.71 17.32 2.82
C ALA A 412 22.41 16.85 4.26
N ASP A 413 23.14 17.38 5.26
CA ASP A 413 22.91 17.07 6.68
C ASP A 413 21.53 17.54 7.16
N ALA A 414 21.05 18.69 6.69
CA ALA A 414 19.73 19.20 7.04
C ALA A 414 18.58 18.44 6.33
N PHE A 415 18.88 17.75 5.25
CA PHE A 415 17.94 16.92 4.50
C PHE A 415 18.66 15.62 4.08
N PRO A 416 18.80 14.68 5.00
CA PRO A 416 19.66 13.49 4.84
C PRO A 416 18.99 12.38 4.03
N LEU A 417 18.25 12.74 2.99
CA LEU A 417 17.79 11.83 1.95
C LEU A 417 18.83 11.75 0.81
N TYR A 418 18.52 10.92 -0.17
CA TYR A 418 19.37 10.63 -1.29
C TYR A 418 18.76 11.16 -2.58
N TYR A 419 19.61 11.58 -3.53
CA TYR A 419 19.17 11.88 -4.89
C TYR A 419 18.44 10.68 -5.50
N ALA A 420 17.53 10.94 -6.43
CA ALA A 420 16.73 9.89 -7.06
C ALA A 420 17.57 8.92 -7.89
N GLY A 421 18.61 9.42 -8.58
CA GLY A 421 19.42 8.59 -9.46
C GLY A 421 20.81 9.18 -9.70
N TYR A 422 21.67 8.36 -10.29
CA TYR A 422 23.03 8.69 -10.73
C TYR A 422 23.21 8.30 -12.20
N ASP A 423 23.81 9.16 -12.97
CA ASP A 423 24.13 8.96 -14.37
C ASP A 423 25.64 8.71 -14.54
N TYR A 424 25.97 7.52 -15.01
CA TYR A 424 27.35 7.08 -15.17
C TYR A 424 28.10 7.75 -16.33
N GLU A 425 27.40 8.26 -17.36
CA GLU A 425 28.02 8.95 -18.49
C GLU A 425 28.44 10.36 -18.11
N THR A 426 27.60 11.05 -17.33
CA THR A 426 27.85 12.44 -16.90
C THR A 426 28.51 12.51 -15.52
N ALA A 427 28.57 11.40 -14.79
CA ALA A 427 29.02 11.32 -13.39
C ALA A 427 28.25 12.31 -12.48
N ALA A 428 26.94 12.42 -12.65
CA ALA A 428 26.12 13.40 -11.95
C ALA A 428 24.88 12.77 -11.31
N TYR A 429 24.50 13.31 -10.15
CA TYR A 429 23.25 12.96 -9.49
C TYR A 429 22.09 13.76 -10.06
N SER A 430 20.92 13.12 -10.15
CA SER A 430 19.66 13.74 -10.58
C SER A 430 19.29 14.90 -9.67
N GLN A 431 18.92 16.04 -10.26
CA GLN A 431 18.44 17.22 -9.54
C GLN A 431 16.90 17.33 -9.58
N THR A 432 16.22 16.24 -9.93
CA THR A 432 14.74 16.20 -9.95
C THR A 432 14.16 16.13 -8.55
N ASP A 433 12.90 16.50 -8.41
CA ASP A 433 12.15 16.32 -7.17
C ASP A 433 12.14 14.84 -6.76
N LEU A 434 12.24 14.59 -5.45
CA LEU A 434 12.23 13.25 -4.90
C LEU A 434 10.80 12.72 -4.80
N ASN A 435 10.56 11.53 -5.35
CA ASN A 435 9.45 10.69 -4.96
C ASN A 435 9.77 10.09 -3.58
N THR A 436 8.97 10.40 -2.57
CA THR A 436 9.27 9.99 -1.20
C THR A 436 9.22 8.47 -1.01
N ALA A 437 8.40 7.74 -1.77
CA ALA A 437 8.41 6.28 -1.69
C ALA A 437 9.76 5.70 -2.16
N GLU A 438 10.32 6.19 -3.28
CA GLU A 438 11.64 5.79 -3.77
C GLU A 438 12.77 6.20 -2.79
N ALA A 439 12.69 7.43 -2.25
CA ALA A 439 13.65 7.92 -1.28
C ALA A 439 13.65 7.09 0.01
N LEU A 440 12.46 6.73 0.54
CA LEU A 440 12.35 5.85 1.69
C LEU A 440 12.73 4.40 1.36
N TYR A 441 12.52 3.95 0.11
CA TYR A 441 13.01 2.64 -0.31
C TYR A 441 14.54 2.57 -0.25
N THR A 442 15.24 3.65 -0.65
CA THR A 442 16.70 3.78 -0.45
C THR A 442 17.08 3.67 1.03
N LEU A 443 16.37 4.38 1.93
CA LEU A 443 16.62 4.29 3.36
C LEU A 443 16.33 2.87 3.91
N TRP A 444 15.30 2.20 3.41
CA TRP A 444 14.98 0.84 3.82
C TRP A 444 16.08 -0.15 3.41
N ASN A 445 16.58 -0.07 2.17
CA ASN A 445 17.72 -0.88 1.73
C ASN A 445 18.96 -0.64 2.61
N LEU A 446 19.23 0.62 2.96
CA LEU A 446 20.33 0.98 3.86
C LEU A 446 20.10 0.45 5.29
N SER A 447 18.87 0.53 5.83
CA SER A 447 18.58 0.03 7.18
C SER A 447 18.73 -1.48 7.28
N ARG A 448 18.27 -2.23 6.27
CA ARG A 448 18.46 -3.68 6.17
C ARG A 448 19.94 -4.09 6.12
N ALA A 449 20.78 -3.24 5.52
CA ALA A 449 22.22 -3.46 5.38
C ALA A 449 23.05 -2.95 6.57
N ASP A 450 22.42 -2.51 7.68
CA ASP A 450 23.08 -1.83 8.80
C ASP A 450 23.95 -0.63 8.35
N ALA A 451 23.52 0.05 7.29
CA ALA A 451 24.26 1.16 6.65
C ALA A 451 23.49 2.49 6.67
N LEU A 452 22.29 2.55 7.31
CA LEU A 452 21.51 3.77 7.42
C LEU A 452 22.20 4.77 8.36
N PRO A 453 22.54 6.00 7.90
CA PRO A 453 23.10 7.02 8.76
C PRO A 453 22.13 7.42 9.89
N GLU A 454 22.66 7.62 11.09
CA GLU A 454 21.86 7.95 12.29
C GLU A 454 21.01 9.21 12.08
N ASP A 455 21.54 10.23 11.44
CA ASP A 455 20.81 11.48 11.18
C ASP A 455 19.68 11.31 10.15
N ALA A 456 19.82 10.38 9.18
CA ALA A 456 18.74 10.03 8.27
C ALA A 456 17.59 9.32 9.02
N TRP A 457 17.94 8.42 9.95
CA TRP A 457 16.96 7.81 10.83
C TRP A 457 16.28 8.85 11.74
N LEU A 458 17.03 9.72 12.40
CA LEU A 458 16.48 10.76 13.28
C LEU A 458 15.54 11.71 12.51
N TRP A 459 15.91 12.09 11.29
CA TRP A 459 15.07 12.89 10.38
C TRP A 459 13.73 12.21 10.08
N LEU A 460 13.75 10.92 9.75
CA LEU A 460 12.54 10.15 9.48
C LEU A 460 11.70 9.95 10.75
N ARG A 461 12.33 9.59 11.85
CA ARG A 461 11.70 9.38 13.16
C ARG A 461 10.94 10.62 13.63
N GLU A 462 11.56 11.79 13.51
CA GLU A 462 10.90 13.07 13.85
C GLU A 462 9.63 13.29 13.03
N ARG A 463 9.67 12.95 11.75
CA ARG A 463 8.51 13.06 10.85
C ARG A 463 7.43 12.02 11.11
N ILE A 464 7.80 10.82 11.50
CA ILE A 464 6.86 9.79 11.99
C ILE A 464 6.16 10.34 13.24
N GLU A 465 6.89 10.91 14.19
CA GLU A 465 6.35 11.50 15.39
C GLU A 465 5.36 12.64 15.06
N ALA A 466 5.79 13.57 14.25
CA ALA A 466 4.96 14.70 13.83
C ALA A 466 3.85 14.34 12.84
N GLY A 467 3.99 13.22 12.12
CA GLY A 467 3.08 12.81 11.05
C GLY A 467 3.15 13.71 9.82
N THR A 468 4.33 14.18 9.45
CA THR A 468 4.55 15.23 8.45
C THR A 468 5.41 14.77 7.27
N ILE A 469 5.22 13.54 6.78
CA ILE A 469 5.91 13.05 5.59
C ILE A 469 5.09 13.44 4.36
N SER A 470 5.65 14.27 3.48
CA SER A 470 5.05 14.62 2.18
C SER A 470 5.34 13.53 1.14
N ALA A 471 4.47 13.40 0.14
CA ALA A 471 4.66 12.44 -0.95
C ALA A 471 5.78 12.83 -1.93
N ARG A 472 6.19 14.12 -1.94
CA ARG A 472 7.34 14.63 -2.71
C ARG A 472 8.09 15.74 -1.99
N TYR A 473 9.39 15.80 -2.24
CA TYR A 473 10.27 16.86 -1.77
C TYR A 473 11.13 17.39 -2.91
N HIS A 474 11.38 18.69 -2.89
CA HIS A 474 12.50 19.27 -3.65
C HIS A 474 13.83 18.82 -3.04
N VAL A 475 14.91 18.87 -3.83
CA VAL A 475 16.26 18.51 -3.35
C VAL A 475 16.77 19.45 -2.24
N ASP A 476 16.15 20.61 -2.05
CA ASP A 476 16.45 21.51 -0.92
C ASP A 476 15.74 21.12 0.40
N GLY A 477 14.94 20.05 0.38
CA GLY A 477 14.21 19.52 1.53
C GLY A 477 12.83 20.14 1.75
N THR A 478 12.40 21.08 0.92
CA THR A 478 11.05 21.64 1.00
C THR A 478 10.03 20.71 0.34
N ALA A 479 8.85 20.61 0.95
CA ALA A 479 7.77 19.80 0.38
C ALA A 479 7.26 20.41 -0.93
N VAL A 480 7.03 19.58 -1.94
CA VAL A 480 6.47 20.02 -3.22
C VAL A 480 4.99 20.35 -3.03
N LYS A 481 4.60 21.58 -3.35
CA LYS A 481 3.22 22.04 -3.22
C LYS A 481 2.25 21.16 -4.02
N GLY A 482 1.17 20.71 -3.38
CA GLY A 482 0.16 19.84 -3.97
C GLY A 482 0.46 18.34 -3.79
N PHE A 483 1.59 18.01 -3.15
CA PHE A 483 1.98 16.63 -2.83
C PHE A 483 2.04 16.38 -1.31
N GLU A 484 1.32 17.18 -0.53
CA GLU A 484 1.18 17.02 0.92
C GLU A 484 0.16 15.94 1.29
N TYR A 485 -0.31 15.16 0.32
CA TYR A 485 -1.26 14.09 0.54
C TYR A 485 -0.62 12.88 1.24
N HIS A 486 -1.46 12.12 1.91
CA HIS A 486 -1.08 10.89 2.58
C HIS A 486 -0.81 9.78 1.54
N SER A 487 0.39 9.22 1.55
CA SER A 487 0.75 8.05 0.74
C SER A 487 0.90 6.82 1.62
N THR A 488 0.14 5.78 1.31
CA THR A 488 0.15 4.52 2.08
C THR A 488 1.50 3.82 2.02
N ALA A 489 2.09 3.72 0.82
CA ALA A 489 3.40 3.10 0.64
C ALA A 489 4.51 3.85 1.41
N VAL A 490 4.47 5.18 1.46
CA VAL A 490 5.42 6.00 2.24
C VAL A 490 5.34 5.65 3.73
N TRP A 491 4.14 5.53 4.30
CA TRP A 491 3.97 5.16 5.70
C TRP A 491 4.30 3.70 5.98
N GLY A 492 4.03 2.80 5.02
CA GLY A 492 4.45 1.41 5.09
C GLY A 492 5.97 1.28 5.11
N LEU A 493 6.69 1.99 4.21
CA LEU A 493 8.15 2.02 4.20
C LEU A 493 8.72 2.63 5.48
N ALA A 494 8.11 3.72 5.99
CA ALA A 494 8.52 4.30 7.26
C ALA A 494 8.38 3.29 8.43
N ALA A 495 7.32 2.46 8.42
CA ALA A 495 7.16 1.39 9.38
C ALA A 495 8.25 0.32 9.22
N LEU A 496 8.51 -0.16 8.00
CA LEU A 496 9.56 -1.14 7.72
C LEU A 496 10.94 -0.66 8.20
N ILE A 497 11.29 0.60 7.93
CA ILE A 497 12.54 1.20 8.41
C ILE A 497 12.57 1.26 9.94
N ALA A 498 11.47 1.70 10.58
CA ALA A 498 11.40 1.77 12.04
C ALA A 498 11.60 0.39 12.70
N ARG A 499 11.07 -0.66 12.07
CA ARG A 499 11.26 -2.05 12.51
C ARG A 499 12.72 -2.48 12.41
N GLU A 500 13.40 -2.20 11.28
CA GLU A 500 14.83 -2.50 11.10
C GLU A 500 15.71 -1.73 12.11
N MET A 501 15.32 -0.51 12.45
CA MET A 501 16.01 0.30 13.46
C MET A 501 15.71 -0.12 14.89
N GLY A 502 14.81 -1.09 15.12
CA GLY A 502 14.41 -1.57 16.45
C GLY A 502 13.59 -0.57 17.25
N ASP A 503 13.00 0.45 16.63
CA ASP A 503 12.14 1.44 17.31
C ASP A 503 10.66 1.03 17.21
N GLU A 504 10.23 0.21 18.16
CA GLU A 504 8.86 -0.31 18.19
C GLU A 504 7.80 0.79 18.31
N ALA A 505 8.12 1.88 19.03
CA ALA A 505 7.19 3.00 19.18
C ALA A 505 6.97 3.74 17.85
N ALA A 506 8.05 3.97 17.09
CA ALA A 506 7.99 4.58 15.78
C ALA A 506 7.31 3.63 14.77
N PHE A 507 7.58 2.31 14.84
CA PHE A 507 6.95 1.28 14.03
C PHE A 507 5.43 1.30 14.19
N GLU A 508 4.94 1.17 15.43
CA GLU A 508 3.50 1.21 15.73
C GLU A 508 2.85 2.52 15.28
N LYS A 509 3.56 3.65 15.43
CA LYS A 509 3.04 4.94 15.01
C LYS A 509 2.94 5.07 13.49
N ALA A 510 3.93 4.59 12.77
CA ALA A 510 3.91 4.55 11.31
C ALA A 510 2.80 3.64 10.78
N LEU A 511 2.61 2.45 11.38
CA LEU A 511 1.48 1.56 11.05
C LEU A 511 0.13 2.24 11.22
N ARG A 512 -0.05 2.97 12.34
CA ARG A 512 -1.29 3.71 12.57
C ARG A 512 -1.52 4.81 11.54
N ARG A 513 -0.46 5.50 11.11
CA ARG A 513 -0.55 6.49 10.01
C ARG A 513 -0.89 5.83 8.68
N MET A 514 -0.30 4.70 8.38
CA MET A 514 -0.61 3.89 7.20
C MET A 514 -2.10 3.52 7.16
N ASP A 515 -2.68 3.10 8.28
CA ASP A 515 -4.07 2.66 8.41
C ASP A 515 -5.12 3.76 8.12
N ARG A 516 -4.73 5.04 7.97
CA ARG A 516 -5.67 6.10 7.53
C ARG A 516 -6.35 5.82 6.19
N MET A 517 -5.67 5.07 5.32
CA MET A 517 -6.18 4.70 4.00
C MET A 517 -6.77 3.30 3.97
N TYR A 518 -6.75 2.59 5.11
CA TYR A 518 -7.28 1.24 5.19
C TYR A 518 -8.80 1.23 5.13
N VAL A 519 -9.36 0.42 4.24
CA VAL A 519 -10.80 0.24 4.11
C VAL A 519 -11.27 -0.76 5.16
N LEU A 520 -11.81 -0.22 6.25
CA LEU A 520 -12.33 -0.98 7.40
C LEU A 520 -13.78 -1.44 7.23
N ASP A 521 -14.54 -0.80 6.33
CA ASP A 521 -15.93 -1.16 6.10
C ASP A 521 -16.02 -2.50 5.39
N ALA A 522 -16.47 -3.53 6.11
CA ALA A 522 -16.61 -4.88 5.57
C ALA A 522 -17.67 -5.01 4.46
N GLN A 523 -18.51 -4.01 4.24
CA GLN A 523 -19.45 -3.96 3.12
C GLN A 523 -18.83 -3.34 1.86
N ASP A 524 -17.73 -2.60 1.98
CA ASP A 524 -16.99 -2.09 0.81
C ASP A 524 -16.31 -3.26 0.08
N VAL A 525 -16.48 -3.34 -1.23
CA VAL A 525 -15.81 -4.36 -2.07
C VAL A 525 -14.28 -4.31 -1.98
N ARG A 526 -13.73 -3.22 -1.42
CA ARG A 526 -12.30 -3.01 -1.19
C ARG A 526 -11.90 -3.28 0.26
N PHE A 527 -12.74 -3.94 1.07
CA PHE A 527 -12.38 -4.30 2.43
C PHE A 527 -11.01 -4.97 2.49
N GLY A 528 -10.15 -4.48 3.36
CA GLY A 528 -8.76 -4.92 3.47
C GLY A 528 -7.77 -4.15 2.61
N ALA A 529 -8.23 -3.36 1.63
CA ALA A 529 -7.37 -2.53 0.79
C ALA A 529 -6.92 -1.24 1.48
N TYR A 530 -5.85 -0.68 0.96
CA TYR A 530 -5.43 0.70 1.21
C TYR A 530 -5.79 1.54 -0.02
N ALA A 531 -6.90 2.24 0.03
CA ALA A 531 -7.40 3.02 -1.09
C ALA A 531 -8.31 4.17 -0.66
N GLN A 532 -8.28 5.27 -1.41
CA GLN A 532 -9.29 6.33 -1.27
C GLN A 532 -10.63 5.87 -1.85
N LYS A 533 -11.73 6.38 -1.29
CA LYS A 533 -13.07 6.07 -1.80
C LYS A 533 -13.19 6.47 -3.27
N GLY A 534 -13.55 5.51 -4.12
CA GLY A 534 -13.72 5.71 -5.55
C GLY A 534 -12.42 5.74 -6.38
N ALA A 535 -11.25 5.58 -5.77
CA ALA A 535 -9.99 5.46 -6.47
C ALA A 535 -9.59 3.98 -6.70
N ALA A 536 -8.75 3.75 -7.71
CA ALA A 536 -8.13 2.45 -7.92
C ALA A 536 -7.19 2.10 -6.75
N ALA A 537 -7.09 0.81 -6.41
CA ALA A 537 -6.07 0.29 -5.53
C ALA A 537 -4.87 -0.15 -6.38
N HIS A 538 -3.68 0.37 -6.09
CA HIS A 538 -2.44 0.01 -6.78
C HIS A 538 -1.67 -1.04 -5.99
N ALA A 539 -1.04 -1.99 -6.69
CA ALA A 539 -0.35 -3.13 -6.06
C ALA A 539 0.73 -2.70 -5.07
N PHE A 540 1.55 -1.71 -5.40
CA PHE A 540 2.60 -1.21 -4.51
C PHE A 540 2.04 -0.67 -3.19
N ASP A 541 0.93 0.11 -3.25
CA ASP A 541 0.22 0.62 -2.07
C ASP A 541 -0.51 -0.48 -1.26
N GLN A 542 -0.59 -1.71 -1.77
CA GLN A 542 -1.10 -2.87 -1.03
C GLN A 542 0.03 -3.74 -0.49
N LEU A 543 1.07 -4.00 -1.29
CA LEU A 543 2.13 -4.94 -0.98
C LEU A 543 3.11 -4.41 0.08
N ILE A 544 3.48 -3.14 0.05
CA ILE A 544 4.31 -2.52 1.09
C ILE A 544 3.58 -2.54 2.46
N PRO A 545 2.31 -2.11 2.57
CA PRO A 545 1.53 -2.31 3.79
C PRO A 545 1.37 -3.78 4.21
N LEU A 546 1.23 -4.68 3.25
CA LEU A 546 1.12 -6.11 3.54
C LEU A 546 2.37 -6.64 4.27
N LEU A 547 3.57 -6.27 3.78
CA LEU A 547 4.84 -6.61 4.42
C LEU A 547 4.94 -6.02 5.83
N ALA A 548 4.62 -4.73 6.00
CA ALA A 548 4.65 -4.07 7.30
C ALA A 548 3.68 -4.72 8.31
N ASN A 549 2.48 -5.08 7.86
CA ASN A 549 1.48 -5.76 8.68
C ASN A 549 1.88 -7.21 9.00
N ALA A 550 2.57 -7.91 8.08
CA ALA A 550 3.08 -9.26 8.33
C ALA A 550 4.09 -9.25 9.50
N LEU A 551 5.00 -8.28 9.52
CA LEU A 551 5.95 -8.11 10.63
C LEU A 551 5.23 -7.75 11.95
N ALA A 552 4.20 -6.91 11.91
CA ALA A 552 3.38 -6.59 13.08
C ALA A 552 2.60 -7.81 13.61
N SER A 553 2.35 -8.80 12.75
CA SER A 553 1.64 -10.05 13.08
C SER A 553 2.59 -11.20 13.43
N GLY A 554 3.86 -10.93 13.71
CA GLY A 554 4.87 -11.92 14.08
C GLY A 554 5.46 -12.69 12.91
N GLY A 555 5.44 -12.10 11.69
CA GLY A 555 6.21 -12.61 10.56
C GLY A 555 7.72 -12.53 10.83
N ASN A 556 8.49 -13.37 10.15
CA ASN A 556 9.94 -13.37 10.28
C ASN A 556 10.55 -12.05 9.78
N GLU A 557 11.64 -11.61 10.43
CA GLU A 557 12.34 -10.39 10.03
C GLU A 557 13.09 -10.59 8.70
N PHE A 558 13.30 -9.47 7.99
CA PHE A 558 14.08 -9.47 6.73
C PHE A 558 15.60 -9.64 6.95
N ARG A 559 16.06 -9.62 8.19
CA ARG A 559 17.49 -9.71 8.50
C ARG A 559 18.05 -11.05 8.04
N GLY A 560 18.96 -10.99 7.06
CA GLY A 560 19.64 -12.17 6.51
C GLY A 560 18.97 -12.80 5.29
N MET A 561 17.92 -12.19 4.75
CA MET A 561 17.36 -12.58 3.44
C MET A 561 18.10 -11.90 2.31
#